data_9a132e47d823d9dcefbbab3dce6a2b9f
#
_entry.id   9a132e47d823d9dcefbbab3dce6a2b9f
#
_cell.length_a   1.000
_cell.length_b   1.000
_cell.length_c   1.000
_cell.angle_alpha   90.00
_cell.angle_beta   90.00
_cell.angle_gamma   90.00
#
_symmetry.space_group_name_H-M   'P 1'
#
loop_
_entity.id
_entity.type
_entity.pdbx_description
1 polymer ?
#
loop_
_entity_poly.entity_id
_entity_poly.type
_entity_poly.pdbx_seq_one_letter_code
_entity_poly.pdbx_strand_id
1 'polypeptide(L)'
;IAEQQVVDFIQQNKANLERIKPSFFETTVAMAFEYFANEQVDIAVVEVGLGGRLDSTNIISPLFSIITNIGFDHVAILGNTLSQIATEKAGIIKPNTPVIIGQKDEATAAVFIQKAKQCDSKITLADEGYQTQQATHSSADLLTIAYQNLLSPQAITQTLDLDLTGSYQIKNVATVLTAVDELREQGFVISDSCVHQALRQVNN
;
A
#
# COMPACT_ATOMS: atom_id res chain seq x y z
N ILE A 1 -12.64 6.73 -14.54
CA ILE A 1 -14.13 6.86 -14.52
C ILE A 1 -14.50 7.87 -15.58
N ALA A 2 -15.39 7.53 -16.49
CA ALA A 2 -15.87 8.46 -17.54
C ALA A 2 -16.76 9.57 -16.92
N GLU A 3 -16.77 10.75 -17.54
CA GLU A 3 -17.55 11.89 -17.05
C GLU A 3 -19.03 11.55 -16.84
N GLN A 4 -19.64 10.79 -17.77
CA GLN A 4 -21.04 10.39 -17.66
C GLN A 4 -21.29 9.51 -16.42
N GLN A 5 -20.37 8.62 -16.07
CA GLN A 5 -20.49 7.78 -14.86
C GLN A 5 -20.46 8.62 -13.57
N VAL A 6 -19.66 9.70 -13.55
CA VAL A 6 -19.66 10.65 -12.41
C VAL A 6 -21.02 11.35 -12.31
N VAL A 7 -21.57 11.83 -13.43
CA VAL A 7 -22.89 12.48 -13.48
C VAL A 7 -23.99 11.51 -13.00
N ASP A 8 -23.98 10.29 -13.50
CA ASP A 8 -24.97 9.26 -13.17
C ASP A 8 -24.89 8.89 -11.66
N PHE A 9 -23.70 8.71 -11.11
CA PHE A 9 -23.50 8.47 -9.68
C PHE A 9 -24.10 9.59 -8.82
N ILE A 10 -23.82 10.85 -9.15
CA ILE A 10 -24.32 12.01 -8.41
C ILE A 10 -25.85 12.07 -8.50
N GLN A 11 -26.44 11.84 -9.70
CA GLN A 11 -27.88 11.86 -9.87
C GLN A 11 -28.58 10.74 -9.10
N GLN A 12 -28.07 9.51 -9.17
CA GLN A 12 -28.64 8.35 -8.49
C GLN A 12 -28.56 8.47 -6.96
N ASN A 13 -27.49 9.07 -6.45
CA ASN A 13 -27.24 9.21 -5.02
C ASN A 13 -27.67 10.56 -4.45
N LYS A 14 -28.33 11.45 -5.24
CA LYS A 14 -28.65 12.82 -4.85
C LYS A 14 -29.35 12.92 -3.49
N ALA A 15 -30.38 12.12 -3.25
CA ALA A 15 -31.13 12.15 -1.98
C ALA A 15 -30.26 11.75 -0.76
N ASN A 16 -29.35 10.78 -0.95
CA ASN A 16 -28.41 10.38 0.09
C ASN A 16 -27.33 11.46 0.34
N LEU A 17 -26.81 12.05 -0.72
CA LEU A 17 -25.82 13.14 -0.63
C LEU A 17 -26.40 14.37 0.08
N GLU A 18 -27.64 14.76 -0.23
CA GLU A 18 -28.34 15.87 0.43
C GLU A 18 -28.63 15.59 1.91
N ARG A 19 -28.95 14.34 2.25
CA ARG A 19 -29.28 13.91 3.61
C ARG A 19 -28.03 13.76 4.49
N ILE A 20 -26.98 13.09 3.97
CA ILE A 20 -25.76 12.73 4.72
C ILE A 20 -24.78 13.89 4.74
N LYS A 21 -24.70 14.64 3.62
CA LYS A 21 -23.74 15.74 3.40
C LYS A 21 -22.28 15.28 3.58
N PRO A 22 -21.88 14.19 2.88
CA PRO A 22 -20.52 13.71 2.96
C PRO A 22 -19.53 14.76 2.43
N SER A 23 -18.29 14.67 2.87
CA SER A 23 -17.19 15.44 2.29
C SER A 23 -16.96 15.06 0.83
N PHE A 24 -16.19 15.87 0.10
CA PHE A 24 -15.79 15.54 -1.26
C PHE A 24 -15.03 14.20 -1.33
N PHE A 25 -14.11 13.97 -0.39
CA PHE A 25 -13.34 12.74 -0.34
C PHE A 25 -14.22 11.51 -0.08
N GLU A 26 -15.13 11.56 0.91
CA GLU A 26 -16.09 10.48 1.18
C GLU A 26 -16.96 10.16 -0.03
N THR A 27 -17.42 11.19 -0.74
CA THR A 27 -18.20 11.03 -1.99
C THR A 27 -17.35 10.35 -3.08
N THR A 28 -16.10 10.76 -3.22
CA THR A 28 -15.18 10.20 -4.23
C THR A 28 -14.86 8.73 -3.92
N VAL A 29 -14.63 8.38 -2.66
CA VAL A 29 -14.38 7.00 -2.23
C VAL A 29 -15.60 6.13 -2.52
N ALA A 30 -16.81 6.59 -2.17
CA ALA A 30 -18.04 5.86 -2.45
C ALA A 30 -18.23 5.61 -3.97
N MET A 31 -18.00 6.63 -4.78
CA MET A 31 -18.07 6.53 -6.24
C MET A 31 -17.02 5.55 -6.80
N ALA A 32 -15.79 5.59 -6.29
CA ALA A 32 -14.73 4.69 -6.73
C ALA A 32 -15.08 3.23 -6.42
N PHE A 33 -15.59 2.93 -5.23
CA PHE A 33 -15.99 1.58 -4.85
C PHE A 33 -17.19 1.07 -5.64
N GLU A 34 -18.20 1.92 -5.91
CA GLU A 34 -19.31 1.57 -6.79
C GLU A 34 -18.81 1.29 -8.22
N TYR A 35 -17.89 2.12 -8.72
CA TYR A 35 -17.26 1.91 -10.03
C TYR A 35 -16.51 0.57 -10.10
N PHE A 36 -15.66 0.26 -9.12
CA PHE A 36 -14.94 -1.02 -9.08
C PHE A 36 -15.88 -2.22 -9.03
N ALA A 37 -16.98 -2.12 -8.28
CA ALA A 37 -18.00 -3.16 -8.22
C ALA A 37 -18.71 -3.36 -9.58
N ASN A 38 -19.05 -2.28 -10.26
CA ASN A 38 -19.72 -2.32 -11.56
C ASN A 38 -18.80 -2.86 -12.68
N GLU A 39 -17.52 -2.49 -12.66
CA GLU A 39 -16.50 -2.97 -13.61
C GLU A 39 -16.03 -4.39 -13.27
N GLN A 40 -16.41 -4.94 -12.12
CA GLN A 40 -16.00 -6.28 -11.64
C GLN A 40 -14.48 -6.47 -11.71
N VAL A 41 -13.73 -5.49 -11.21
CA VAL A 41 -12.26 -5.53 -11.23
C VAL A 41 -11.73 -6.75 -10.48
N ASP A 42 -10.69 -7.39 -11.01
CA ASP A 42 -10.06 -8.55 -10.37
C ASP A 42 -9.30 -8.15 -9.09
N ILE A 43 -8.66 -6.98 -9.10
CA ILE A 43 -7.89 -6.43 -7.96
C ILE A 43 -8.07 -4.91 -7.95
N ALA A 44 -8.27 -4.35 -6.76
CA ALA A 44 -8.21 -2.92 -6.51
C ALA A 44 -7.04 -2.60 -5.58
N VAL A 45 -6.21 -1.62 -5.96
CA VAL A 45 -5.21 -1.03 -5.08
C VAL A 45 -5.79 0.26 -4.52
N VAL A 46 -5.98 0.30 -3.21
CA VAL A 46 -6.65 1.40 -2.52
C VAL A 46 -5.67 2.14 -1.63
N GLU A 47 -5.40 3.39 -1.96
CA GLU A 47 -4.57 4.26 -1.13
C GLU A 47 -5.43 4.98 -0.08
N VAL A 48 -4.95 4.97 1.17
CA VAL A 48 -5.56 5.70 2.29
C VAL A 48 -5.34 7.20 2.08
N GLY A 49 -6.40 8.00 2.19
CA GLY A 49 -6.30 9.45 2.05
C GLY A 49 -5.58 10.12 3.22
N LEU A 50 -5.93 9.74 4.46
CA LEU A 50 -5.33 10.33 5.66
C LEU A 50 -5.37 9.37 6.86
N GLY A 51 -4.22 9.15 7.47
CA GLY A 51 -4.09 8.34 8.69
C GLY A 51 -4.34 6.86 8.43
N GLY A 52 -5.56 6.39 8.62
CA GLY A 52 -5.98 5.01 8.38
C GLY A 52 -7.24 4.63 9.13
N ARG A 53 -7.22 4.67 10.45
CA ARG A 53 -8.32 4.20 11.31
C ARG A 53 -9.69 4.78 10.97
N LEU A 54 -9.75 6.07 10.73
CA LEU A 54 -10.98 6.83 10.41
C LEU A 54 -11.08 7.23 8.94
N ASP A 55 -10.17 6.73 8.10
CA ASP A 55 -10.21 7.04 6.68
C ASP A 55 -11.43 6.40 6.00
N SER A 56 -12.02 7.12 5.05
CA SER A 56 -13.21 6.66 4.32
C SER A 56 -12.95 5.38 3.52
N THR A 57 -11.70 5.11 3.12
CA THR A 57 -11.31 3.88 2.43
C THR A 57 -11.29 2.67 3.37
N ASN A 58 -11.25 2.87 4.69
CA ASN A 58 -11.07 1.81 5.67
C ASN A 58 -12.32 0.96 5.96
N ILE A 59 -13.34 1.04 5.11
CA ILE A 59 -14.55 0.22 5.19
C ILE A 59 -14.39 -1.15 4.51
N ILE A 60 -13.32 -1.36 3.77
CA ILE A 60 -13.05 -2.58 2.99
C ILE A 60 -12.50 -3.72 3.85
N SER A 61 -12.62 -4.95 3.33
CA SER A 61 -11.92 -6.15 3.80
C SER A 61 -10.85 -6.50 2.76
N PRO A 62 -9.60 -6.04 2.92
CA PRO A 62 -8.57 -6.22 1.91
C PRO A 62 -7.98 -7.64 1.93
N LEU A 63 -7.32 -8.06 0.84
CA LEU A 63 -6.49 -9.25 0.80
C LEU A 63 -5.34 -9.17 1.81
N PHE A 64 -4.71 -8.01 1.89
CA PHE A 64 -3.74 -7.63 2.91
C PHE A 64 -3.62 -6.10 2.97
N SER A 65 -3.05 -5.58 4.05
CA SER A 65 -2.78 -4.15 4.23
C SER A 65 -1.29 -3.87 4.12
N ILE A 66 -0.93 -2.67 3.63
CA ILE A 66 0.46 -2.22 3.57
C ILE A 66 0.58 -0.89 4.34
N ILE A 67 1.57 -0.79 5.22
CA ILE A 67 2.00 0.47 5.85
C ILE A 67 3.45 0.69 5.43
N THR A 68 3.69 1.64 4.54
CA THR A 68 4.99 1.83 3.89
C THR A 68 6.06 2.33 4.85
N ASN A 69 5.80 3.45 5.51
CA ASN A 69 6.68 4.04 6.52
C ASN A 69 5.89 4.97 7.46
N ILE A 70 6.53 5.41 8.52
CA ILE A 70 6.01 6.42 9.43
C ILE A 70 6.94 7.64 9.41
N GLY A 71 6.35 8.80 9.24
CA GLY A 71 7.01 10.09 9.31
C GLY A 71 6.10 11.12 9.98
N PHE A 72 6.67 12.25 10.37
CA PHE A 72 5.89 13.39 10.85
C PHE A 72 5.17 14.04 9.68
N ASP A 73 3.91 13.69 9.50
CA ASP A 73 3.01 14.27 8.52
C ASP A 73 1.63 14.46 9.15
N HIS A 74 0.92 15.51 8.73
CA HIS A 74 -0.42 15.83 9.23
C HIS A 74 -0.53 15.82 10.78
N VAL A 75 0.50 16.28 11.47
CA VAL A 75 0.63 16.19 12.94
C VAL A 75 -0.54 16.84 13.69
N ALA A 76 -1.17 17.87 13.11
CA ALA A 76 -2.34 18.51 13.68
C ALA A 76 -3.58 17.59 13.80
N ILE A 77 -3.61 16.51 13.03
CA ILE A 77 -4.74 15.54 12.96
C ILE A 77 -4.34 14.19 13.53
N LEU A 78 -3.15 13.69 13.15
CA LEU A 78 -2.73 12.34 13.49
C LEU A 78 -1.98 12.23 14.83
N GLY A 79 -1.61 13.38 15.41
CA GLY A 79 -0.85 13.44 16.65
C GLY A 79 0.59 13.89 16.45
N ASN A 80 1.23 14.26 17.56
CA ASN A 80 2.54 14.91 17.56
C ASN A 80 3.69 13.94 17.91
N THR A 81 3.43 12.64 17.94
CA THR A 81 4.45 11.59 18.13
C THR A 81 4.32 10.52 17.06
N LEU A 82 5.45 9.90 16.69
CA LEU A 82 5.45 8.78 15.72
C LEU A 82 4.55 7.63 16.18
N SER A 83 4.47 7.36 17.48
CA SER A 83 3.60 6.31 18.03
C SER A 83 2.10 6.64 17.84
N GLN A 84 1.68 7.90 17.96
CA GLN A 84 0.31 8.31 17.71
C GLN A 84 -0.03 8.15 16.22
N ILE A 85 0.84 8.64 15.33
CA ILE A 85 0.68 8.49 13.88
C ILE A 85 0.63 7.01 13.49
N ALA A 86 1.52 6.19 14.05
CA ALA A 86 1.52 4.73 13.84
C ALA A 86 0.22 4.09 14.29
N THR A 87 -0.37 4.55 15.41
CA THR A 87 -1.65 4.03 15.92
C THR A 87 -2.79 4.30 14.95
N GLU A 88 -2.86 5.51 14.38
CA GLU A 88 -3.86 5.85 13.37
C GLU A 88 -3.68 5.03 12.09
N LYS A 89 -2.43 4.87 11.61
CA LYS A 89 -2.14 4.03 10.44
C LYS A 89 -2.40 2.55 10.70
N ALA A 90 -2.11 2.05 11.89
CA ALA A 90 -2.40 0.67 12.30
C ALA A 90 -3.91 0.33 12.29
N GLY A 91 -4.78 1.34 12.21
CA GLY A 91 -6.22 1.16 12.09
C GLY A 91 -6.66 0.45 10.81
N ILE A 92 -5.79 0.31 9.79
CA ILE A 92 -6.08 -0.47 8.58
C ILE A 92 -5.76 -1.97 8.74
N ILE A 93 -5.14 -2.39 9.85
CA ILE A 93 -4.88 -3.80 10.15
C ILE A 93 -6.21 -4.45 10.55
N LYS A 94 -6.66 -5.41 9.78
CA LYS A 94 -7.97 -6.07 9.94
C LYS A 94 -7.84 -7.47 10.56
N PRO A 95 -8.88 -7.98 11.22
CA PRO A 95 -8.86 -9.34 11.77
C PRO A 95 -8.52 -10.40 10.71
N ASN A 96 -7.62 -11.30 11.04
CA ASN A 96 -7.20 -12.43 10.20
C ASN A 96 -6.69 -12.03 8.80
N THR A 97 -6.23 -10.78 8.64
CA THR A 97 -5.79 -10.22 7.35
C THR A 97 -4.30 -9.88 7.45
N PRO A 98 -3.43 -10.39 6.57
CA PRO A 98 -2.01 -10.10 6.61
C PRO A 98 -1.71 -8.60 6.53
N VAL A 99 -0.64 -8.17 7.18
CA VAL A 99 -0.15 -6.80 7.08
C VAL A 99 1.35 -6.77 6.79
N ILE A 100 1.73 -5.92 5.85
CA ILE A 100 3.11 -5.66 5.48
C ILE A 100 3.51 -4.29 6.02
N ILE A 101 4.62 -4.25 6.75
CA ILE A 101 5.26 -3.01 7.18
C ILE A 101 6.51 -2.82 6.32
N GLY A 102 6.55 -1.73 5.55
CA GLY A 102 7.62 -1.48 4.59
C GLY A 102 8.96 -1.17 5.24
N GLN A 103 8.95 -0.35 6.29
CA GLN A 103 10.15 0.01 7.03
C GLN A 103 9.92 -0.19 8.52
N LYS A 104 10.79 -0.97 9.15
CA LYS A 104 10.82 -1.13 10.59
C LYS A 104 11.46 0.11 11.22
N ASP A 105 10.75 0.72 12.15
CA ASP A 105 11.25 1.79 12.99
C ASP A 105 11.02 1.39 14.46
N GLU A 106 12.08 1.46 15.29
CA GLU A 106 12.03 1.04 16.70
C GLU A 106 10.97 1.76 17.51
N ALA A 107 10.69 3.05 17.17
CA ALA A 107 9.71 3.84 17.88
C ALA A 107 8.26 3.43 17.55
N THR A 108 8.03 2.76 16.42
CA THR A 108 6.68 2.43 15.93
C THR A 108 6.42 0.93 15.80
N ALA A 109 7.45 0.10 15.69
CA ALA A 109 7.32 -1.35 15.49
C ALA A 109 6.41 -2.02 16.53
N ALA A 110 6.56 -1.64 17.81
CA ALA A 110 5.75 -2.20 18.89
C ALA A 110 4.25 -1.96 18.69
N VAL A 111 3.85 -0.81 18.11
CA VAL A 111 2.44 -0.46 17.83
C VAL A 111 1.86 -1.44 16.80
N PHE A 112 2.59 -1.68 15.71
CA PHE A 112 2.13 -2.57 14.65
C PHE A 112 2.08 -4.04 15.09
N ILE A 113 3.12 -4.50 15.80
CA ILE A 113 3.17 -5.87 16.34
C ILE A 113 2.02 -6.12 17.30
N GLN A 114 1.77 -5.17 18.21
CA GLN A 114 0.66 -5.28 19.15
C GLN A 114 -0.69 -5.30 18.43
N LYS A 115 -0.88 -4.43 17.45
CA LYS A 115 -2.14 -4.36 16.68
C LYS A 115 -2.36 -5.61 15.84
N ALA A 116 -1.34 -6.12 15.16
CA ALA A 116 -1.41 -7.36 14.41
C ALA A 116 -1.77 -8.55 15.32
N LYS A 117 -1.16 -8.64 16.50
CA LYS A 117 -1.51 -9.65 17.50
C LYS A 117 -2.97 -9.55 17.98
N GLN A 118 -3.48 -8.33 18.19
CA GLN A 118 -4.89 -8.12 18.57
C GLN A 118 -5.87 -8.55 17.48
N CYS A 119 -5.45 -8.45 16.22
CA CYS A 119 -6.24 -8.82 15.05
C CYS A 119 -6.00 -10.27 14.58
N ASP A 120 -5.15 -11.04 15.26
CA ASP A 120 -4.71 -12.37 14.78
C ASP A 120 -4.20 -12.33 13.33
N SER A 121 -3.42 -11.31 13.01
CA SER A 121 -2.93 -10.99 11.67
C SER A 121 -1.45 -11.37 11.54
N LYS A 122 -1.10 -12.07 10.44
CA LYS A 122 0.30 -12.25 10.03
C LYS A 122 0.91 -10.87 9.77
N ILE A 123 2.03 -10.56 10.41
CA ILE A 123 2.81 -9.34 10.15
C ILE A 123 4.12 -9.70 9.47
N THR A 124 4.43 -9.01 8.37
CA THR A 124 5.68 -9.18 7.62
C THR A 124 6.41 -7.83 7.57
N LEU A 125 7.69 -7.83 7.91
CA LEU A 125 8.56 -6.65 7.84
C LEU A 125 9.37 -6.74 6.55
N ALA A 126 9.10 -5.84 5.59
CA ALA A 126 9.66 -5.93 4.25
C ALA A 126 11.19 -5.75 4.23
N ASP A 127 11.71 -4.87 5.07
CA ASP A 127 13.14 -4.61 5.21
C ASP A 127 13.92 -5.72 5.96
N GLU A 128 13.22 -6.66 6.59
CA GLU A 128 13.83 -7.91 7.12
C GLU A 128 13.79 -9.05 6.08
N GLY A 129 12.89 -8.97 5.10
CA GLY A 129 12.78 -9.96 4.02
C GLY A 129 13.62 -9.63 2.78
N TYR A 130 13.79 -8.35 2.50
CA TYR A 130 14.51 -7.88 1.32
C TYR A 130 15.51 -6.79 1.66
N GLN A 131 16.75 -6.98 1.24
CA GLN A 131 17.77 -5.94 1.23
C GLN A 131 17.82 -5.29 -0.16
N THR A 132 17.70 -3.96 -0.22
CA THR A 132 17.69 -3.18 -1.46
C THR A 132 18.71 -2.07 -1.42
N GLN A 133 19.40 -1.82 -2.54
CA GLN A 133 20.35 -0.73 -2.68
C GLN A 133 20.39 -0.23 -4.13
N GLN A 134 20.80 1.01 -4.34
CA GLN A 134 21.01 1.52 -5.68
C GLN A 134 22.19 0.77 -6.32
N ALA A 135 22.01 0.27 -7.54
CA ALA A 135 23.11 -0.31 -8.31
C ALA A 135 24.08 0.78 -8.79
N THR A 136 25.33 0.39 -9.01
CA THR A 136 26.42 1.31 -9.38
C THR A 136 26.21 1.97 -10.75
N HIS A 137 25.36 1.39 -11.60
CA HIS A 137 25.09 1.86 -12.96
C HIS A 137 23.56 2.03 -13.13
N SER A 138 23.08 3.25 -12.90
CA SER A 138 21.73 3.68 -13.30
C SER A 138 21.86 4.54 -14.56
N SER A 139 20.95 4.34 -15.54
CA SER A 139 20.84 5.26 -16.67
C SER A 139 20.12 6.55 -16.25
N ALA A 140 20.15 7.58 -17.10
CA ALA A 140 19.45 8.84 -16.81
C ALA A 140 17.92 8.65 -16.66
N ASP A 141 17.37 7.65 -17.35
CA ASP A 141 15.94 7.42 -17.46
C ASP A 141 15.42 6.27 -16.57
N LEU A 142 16.33 5.51 -15.93
CA LEU A 142 15.95 4.34 -15.10
C LEU A 142 16.79 4.30 -13.83
N LEU A 143 16.14 4.01 -12.72
CA LEU A 143 16.78 3.67 -11.46
C LEU A 143 16.99 2.17 -11.38
N THR A 144 18.23 1.70 -11.51
CA THR A 144 18.56 0.28 -11.31
C THR A 144 18.77 0.00 -9.82
N ILE A 145 18.04 -0.96 -9.28
CA ILE A 145 18.12 -1.38 -7.88
C ILE A 145 18.66 -2.81 -7.84
N ALA A 146 19.68 -3.03 -7.03
CA ALA A 146 20.13 -4.35 -6.62
C ALA A 146 19.34 -4.78 -5.39
N TYR A 147 18.85 -6.02 -5.38
CA TYR A 147 18.12 -6.57 -4.25
C TYR A 147 18.51 -8.02 -3.94
N GLN A 148 18.33 -8.40 -2.69
CA GLN A 148 18.51 -9.78 -2.21
C GLN A 148 17.28 -10.18 -1.40
N ASN A 149 16.74 -11.37 -1.66
CA ASN A 149 15.78 -12.01 -0.77
C ASN A 149 16.55 -12.69 0.37
N LEU A 150 16.45 -12.14 1.56
CA LEU A 150 17.18 -12.63 2.75
C LEU A 150 16.58 -13.91 3.32
N LEU A 151 15.34 -14.25 2.95
CA LEU A 151 14.65 -15.47 3.36
C LEU A 151 14.97 -16.65 2.42
N SER A 152 15.59 -16.38 1.26
CA SER A 152 16.03 -17.42 0.34
C SER A 152 17.30 -18.10 0.82
N PRO A 153 17.37 -19.46 0.79
CA PRO A 153 18.59 -20.20 1.12
C PRO A 153 19.80 -19.83 0.24
N GLN A 154 19.53 -19.31 -0.96
CA GLN A 154 20.51 -18.84 -1.91
C GLN A 154 20.35 -17.32 -2.06
N ALA A 155 20.82 -16.53 -1.11
CA ALA A 155 20.74 -15.06 -1.14
C ALA A 155 21.54 -14.47 -2.32
N ILE A 156 21.03 -14.66 -3.56
CA ILE A 156 21.63 -14.15 -4.78
C ILE A 156 21.21 -12.70 -4.97
N THR A 157 22.18 -11.82 -5.25
CA THR A 157 21.88 -10.45 -5.64
C THR A 157 21.30 -10.44 -7.05
N GLN A 158 20.13 -9.88 -7.20
CA GLN A 158 19.44 -9.64 -8.47
C GLN A 158 19.34 -8.15 -8.72
N THR A 159 19.00 -7.74 -9.94
CA THR A 159 18.76 -6.34 -10.29
C THR A 159 17.42 -6.18 -10.97
N LEU A 160 16.79 -5.03 -10.76
CA LEU A 160 15.61 -4.61 -11.48
C LEU A 160 15.72 -3.11 -11.82
N ASP A 161 15.00 -2.71 -12.85
CA ASP A 161 14.94 -1.33 -13.32
C ASP A 161 13.57 -0.73 -13.00
N LEU A 162 13.57 0.53 -12.53
CA LEU A 162 12.37 1.33 -12.33
C LEU A 162 12.40 2.56 -13.23
N ASP A 163 11.25 2.91 -13.80
CA ASP A 163 11.04 4.21 -14.46
C ASP A 163 10.79 5.34 -13.44
N LEU A 164 10.41 5.00 -12.21
CA LEU A 164 10.34 5.95 -11.11
C LEU A 164 11.72 6.12 -10.47
N THR A 165 12.38 7.23 -10.75
CA THR A 165 13.81 7.45 -10.42
C THR A 165 14.06 8.09 -9.03
N GLY A 166 13.02 8.36 -8.24
CA GLY A 166 13.17 8.93 -6.90
C GLY A 166 13.94 8.00 -5.95
N SER A 167 14.93 8.53 -5.21
CA SER A 167 15.79 7.73 -4.31
C SER A 167 15.01 6.96 -3.22
N TYR A 168 13.83 7.44 -2.83
CA TYR A 168 12.95 6.75 -1.88
C TYR A 168 12.39 5.43 -2.43
N GLN A 169 12.41 5.24 -3.74
CA GLN A 169 11.97 3.99 -4.38
C GLN A 169 12.85 2.80 -3.99
N ILE A 170 14.11 3.03 -3.63
CA ILE A 170 15.00 1.97 -3.13
C ILE A 170 14.36 1.24 -1.94
N LYS A 171 13.71 1.98 -1.05
CA LYS A 171 12.99 1.41 0.11
C LYS A 171 11.63 0.82 -0.28
N ASN A 172 10.92 1.47 -1.20
CA ASN A 172 9.60 1.01 -1.63
C ASN A 172 9.68 -0.35 -2.34
N VAL A 173 10.76 -0.63 -3.07
CA VAL A 173 10.93 -1.92 -3.76
C VAL A 173 10.87 -3.11 -2.81
N ALA A 174 11.49 -3.04 -1.63
CA ALA A 174 11.38 -4.11 -0.65
C ALA A 174 9.90 -4.38 -0.29
N THR A 175 9.12 -3.32 -0.09
CA THR A 175 7.68 -3.42 0.19
C THR A 175 6.91 -4.04 -0.97
N VAL A 176 7.21 -3.64 -2.22
CA VAL A 176 6.56 -4.18 -3.43
C VAL A 176 6.88 -5.66 -3.59
N LEU A 177 8.14 -6.07 -3.45
CA LEU A 177 8.54 -7.48 -3.57
C LEU A 177 7.86 -8.33 -2.49
N THR A 178 7.80 -7.84 -1.25
CA THR A 178 7.07 -8.52 -0.17
C THR A 178 5.57 -8.62 -0.46
N ALA A 179 4.95 -7.59 -1.06
CA ALA A 179 3.55 -7.64 -1.46
C ALA A 179 3.30 -8.65 -2.58
N VAL A 180 4.23 -8.77 -3.53
CA VAL A 180 4.17 -9.81 -4.58
C VAL A 180 4.26 -11.20 -3.97
N ASP A 181 5.15 -11.43 -3.01
CA ASP A 181 5.26 -12.72 -2.34
C ASP A 181 3.98 -13.06 -1.57
N GLU A 182 3.38 -12.10 -0.87
CA GLU A 182 2.09 -12.30 -0.19
C GLU A 182 0.97 -12.65 -1.17
N LEU A 183 0.91 -12.01 -2.36
CA LEU A 183 -0.04 -12.37 -3.41
C LEU A 183 0.20 -13.80 -3.91
N ARG A 184 1.45 -14.20 -4.09
CA ARG A 184 1.80 -15.58 -4.51
C ARG A 184 1.39 -16.61 -3.45
N GLU A 185 1.58 -16.32 -2.17
CA GLU A 185 1.10 -17.16 -1.06
C GLU A 185 -0.42 -17.31 -1.07
N GLN A 186 -1.15 -16.28 -1.50
CA GLN A 186 -2.60 -16.31 -1.65
C GLN A 186 -3.07 -16.94 -2.97
N GLY A 187 -2.16 -17.49 -3.79
CA GLY A 187 -2.46 -18.25 -4.98
C GLY A 187 -2.44 -17.49 -6.30
N PHE A 188 -2.05 -16.21 -6.32
CA PHE A 188 -1.87 -15.47 -7.57
C PHE A 188 -0.62 -15.92 -8.30
N VAL A 189 -0.75 -16.16 -9.62
CA VAL A 189 0.37 -16.57 -10.47
C VAL A 189 1.07 -15.33 -11.03
N ILE A 190 2.14 -14.91 -10.39
CA ILE A 190 2.92 -13.74 -10.77
C ILE A 190 4.38 -14.16 -11.00
N SER A 191 4.87 -14.09 -12.24
CA SER A 191 6.26 -14.38 -12.55
C SER A 191 7.18 -13.20 -12.23
N ASP A 192 8.48 -13.48 -11.97
CA ASP A 192 9.47 -12.41 -11.76
C ASP A 192 9.59 -11.51 -12.99
N SER A 193 9.46 -12.06 -14.20
CA SER A 193 9.46 -11.28 -15.43
C SER A 193 8.30 -10.28 -15.49
N CYS A 194 7.11 -10.64 -15.03
CA CYS A 194 5.97 -9.70 -14.92
C CYS A 194 6.26 -8.58 -13.91
N VAL A 195 6.86 -8.92 -12.77
CA VAL A 195 7.24 -7.93 -11.74
C VAL A 195 8.25 -6.94 -12.31
N HIS A 196 9.33 -7.41 -12.95
CA HIS A 196 10.36 -6.57 -13.54
C HIS A 196 9.79 -5.67 -14.65
N GLN A 197 8.93 -6.23 -15.52
CA GLN A 197 8.28 -5.46 -16.57
C GLN A 197 7.37 -4.37 -16.01
N ALA A 198 6.55 -4.68 -15.01
CA ALA A 198 5.62 -3.74 -14.39
C ALA A 198 6.37 -2.58 -13.71
N LEU A 199 7.44 -2.88 -12.96
CA LEU A 199 8.25 -1.87 -12.28
C LEU A 199 9.00 -0.95 -13.25
N ARG A 200 9.31 -1.43 -14.46
CA ARG A 200 9.96 -0.65 -15.52
C ARG A 200 8.98 0.24 -16.31
N GLN A 201 7.68 0.06 -16.16
CA GLN A 201 6.63 0.69 -16.96
C GLN A 201 5.46 1.18 -16.08
N VAL A 202 5.76 1.78 -14.93
CA VAL A 202 4.72 2.29 -14.02
C VAL A 202 3.96 3.46 -14.64
N ASN A 203 4.61 4.27 -15.49
CA ASN A 203 4.04 5.41 -16.19
C ASN A 203 3.27 6.37 -15.25
N ASN A 204 3.95 7.38 -14.77
CA ASN A 204 3.35 8.48 -14.02
C ASN A 204 2.81 9.57 -14.96
#